data_2c4f0ab26ea97880850b31d66003f875
#
_entry.id   2c4f0ab26ea97880850b31d66003f875
#
_cell.length_a   1.000
_cell.length_b   1.000
_cell.length_c   1.000
_cell.angle_alpha   90.00
_cell.angle_beta   90.00
_cell.angle_gamma   90.00
#
_symmetry.space_group_name_H-M   'P 1'
#
loop_
_entity.id
_entity.type
_entity.pdbx_description
1 polymer ?
#
loop_
_entity_poly.entity_id
_entity_poly.type
_entity_poly.pdbx_seq_one_letter_code
_entity_poly.pdbx_strand_id
1 'polypeptide(L)'
;MTFSASWVYTHLMTELSALAGDHDKGTRLDRFLSQQIDVLSRSRAKALIKEGHVTQHRGGAATPQADPRKAVEPGVTYVVDMPPPVPATPEPEDIPLDILFEDEHLILINKPAGMAVHPAPGTWQGTLVNALLHHCQGALPGIGGGERPGIVHRIDKDTTGVLVVAKTEAAHKGLSELFATHDIERTYLALTRGSPRPSVGTVSSEIARSPNDRKKMAVVPDGDGRHAVTHYKALETFGEISKVEARRAAALIECKLETGRTHQIRVHMAHLGCSLIGDPVYGRHRGIKAYGQGDAFDSATSLARKLTRQALHAASLGFFHPVTRERLMVETPLPADM
;
A
#
# COMPACT_ATOMS: atom_id res chain seq x y z
N MET A 1 35.46 -16.91 35.87
CA MET A 1 35.96 -16.84 34.48
C MET A 1 34.73 -16.82 33.58
N THR A 2 34.34 -15.65 33.20
CA THR A 2 33.13 -15.38 32.37
C THR A 2 33.62 -15.21 30.93
N PHE A 3 33.23 -16.15 30.06
CA PHE A 3 33.48 -16.03 28.62
C PHE A 3 32.35 -15.23 28.00
N SER A 4 32.67 -14.01 27.61
CA SER A 4 31.82 -13.18 26.73
C SER A 4 32.03 -13.67 25.30
N ALA A 5 30.96 -14.26 24.71
CA ALA A 5 30.94 -14.58 23.29
C ALA A 5 30.43 -13.37 22.52
N SER A 6 31.35 -12.54 22.04
CA SER A 6 31.05 -11.51 21.06
C SER A 6 30.86 -12.19 19.69
N TRP A 7 29.61 -12.22 19.21
CA TRP A 7 29.30 -12.62 17.85
C TRP A 7 29.64 -11.45 16.91
N VAL A 8 30.80 -11.55 16.28
CA VAL A 8 31.17 -10.68 15.16
C VAL A 8 30.45 -11.26 13.94
N TYR A 9 29.36 -10.62 13.52
CA TYR A 9 28.75 -10.88 12.22
C TYR A 9 29.69 -10.34 11.13
N THR A 10 30.53 -11.23 10.57
CA THR A 10 31.25 -10.95 9.34
C THR A 10 30.24 -10.96 8.20
N HIS A 11 29.91 -9.79 7.66
CA HIS A 11 29.08 -9.65 6.47
C HIS A 11 29.84 -10.27 5.28
N LEU A 12 29.56 -11.52 4.95
CA LEU A 12 29.98 -12.13 3.70
C LEU A 12 29.14 -11.51 2.57
N MET A 13 29.70 -10.48 1.92
CA MET A 13 29.22 -10.01 0.62
C MET A 13 29.42 -11.15 -0.37
N THR A 14 28.36 -11.59 -1.04
CA THR A 14 28.45 -12.66 -2.04
C THR A 14 28.62 -12.00 -3.41
N GLU A 15 29.81 -12.04 -3.97
CA GLU A 15 30.07 -11.63 -5.35
C GLU A 15 29.65 -12.74 -6.31
N LEU A 16 28.83 -12.39 -7.28
CA LEU A 16 28.45 -13.25 -8.40
C LEU A 16 29.03 -12.65 -9.69
N SER A 17 29.48 -13.46 -10.59
CA SER A 17 30.07 -12.96 -11.84
C SER A 17 29.54 -13.71 -13.07
N ALA A 18 29.46 -13.01 -14.19
CA ALA A 18 29.09 -13.56 -15.49
C ALA A 18 30.01 -12.99 -16.58
N LEU A 19 30.65 -13.89 -17.33
CA LEU A 19 31.48 -13.54 -18.50
C LEU A 19 30.63 -13.55 -19.76
N ALA A 20 30.60 -12.43 -20.48
CA ALA A 20 29.86 -12.32 -21.73
C ALA A 20 30.62 -12.97 -22.92
N GLY A 21 29.96 -13.89 -23.57
CA GLY A 21 30.44 -14.51 -24.81
C GLY A 21 30.00 -13.76 -26.09
N ASP A 22 30.46 -14.23 -27.26
CA ASP A 22 30.11 -13.60 -28.54
C ASP A 22 28.62 -13.62 -28.86
N HIS A 23 27.89 -14.64 -28.36
CA HIS A 23 26.44 -14.78 -28.53
C HIS A 23 25.64 -13.81 -27.67
N ASP A 24 26.26 -13.22 -26.64
CA ASP A 24 25.60 -12.26 -25.74
C ASP A 24 25.68 -10.82 -26.23
N LYS A 25 26.46 -10.59 -27.32
CA LYS A 25 26.69 -9.27 -27.89
C LYS A 25 25.39 -8.50 -28.14
N GLY A 26 25.28 -7.30 -27.59
CA GLY A 26 24.11 -6.45 -27.75
C GLY A 26 22.91 -6.79 -26.87
N THR A 27 22.95 -7.89 -26.14
CA THR A 27 21.92 -8.23 -25.14
C THR A 27 21.90 -7.16 -24.05
N ARG A 28 20.72 -6.82 -23.55
CA ARG A 28 20.57 -5.87 -22.43
C ARG A 28 21.17 -6.47 -21.17
N LEU A 29 21.89 -5.66 -20.39
CA LEU A 29 22.56 -6.07 -19.17
C LEU A 29 21.61 -6.71 -18.14
N ASP A 30 20.39 -6.16 -17.94
CA ASP A 30 19.39 -6.73 -17.03
C ASP A 30 18.94 -8.14 -17.44
N ARG A 31 18.87 -8.40 -18.74
CA ARG A 31 18.50 -9.70 -19.29
C ARG A 31 19.68 -10.68 -19.24
N PHE A 32 20.86 -10.25 -19.63
CA PHE A 32 22.08 -11.04 -19.60
C PHE A 32 22.33 -11.59 -18.18
N LEU A 33 22.38 -10.71 -17.16
CA LEU A 33 22.63 -11.14 -15.78
C LEU A 33 21.56 -12.14 -15.28
N SER A 34 20.29 -11.96 -15.64
CA SER A 34 19.23 -12.89 -15.24
C SER A 34 19.24 -14.22 -15.99
N GLN A 35 19.94 -14.32 -17.11
CA GLN A 35 20.12 -15.55 -17.88
C GLN A 35 21.37 -16.34 -17.45
N GLN A 36 22.42 -15.63 -17.00
CA GLN A 36 23.70 -16.23 -16.64
C GLN A 36 23.81 -16.55 -15.13
N ILE A 37 23.00 -15.90 -14.30
CA ILE A 37 23.04 -16.06 -12.85
C ILE A 37 21.66 -16.53 -12.36
N ASP A 38 21.52 -17.82 -12.13
CA ASP A 38 20.22 -18.48 -11.81
C ASP A 38 19.48 -17.89 -10.62
N VAL A 39 20.21 -17.37 -9.63
CA VAL A 39 19.60 -16.75 -8.43
C VAL A 39 19.08 -15.33 -8.69
N LEU A 40 19.30 -14.75 -9.88
CA LEU A 40 18.87 -13.40 -10.22
C LEU A 40 17.65 -13.40 -11.15
N SER A 41 16.49 -13.00 -10.63
CA SER A 41 15.40 -12.60 -11.51
C SER A 41 15.76 -11.32 -12.26
N ARG A 42 15.19 -11.12 -13.47
CA ARG A 42 15.41 -9.89 -14.25
C ARG A 42 15.06 -8.61 -13.49
N SER A 43 14.03 -8.67 -12.64
CA SER A 43 13.63 -7.55 -11.77
C SER A 43 14.70 -7.21 -10.75
N ARG A 44 15.30 -8.24 -10.13
CA ARG A 44 16.37 -8.08 -9.15
C ARG A 44 17.65 -7.58 -9.81
N ALA A 45 18.05 -8.14 -10.95
CA ALA A 45 19.20 -7.67 -11.73
C ALA A 45 19.06 -6.17 -12.09
N LYS A 46 17.87 -5.75 -12.56
CA LYS A 46 17.58 -4.35 -12.84
C LYS A 46 17.70 -3.44 -11.62
N ALA A 47 17.26 -3.88 -10.45
CA ALA A 47 17.38 -3.14 -9.19
C ALA A 47 18.85 -2.98 -8.81
N LEU A 48 19.61 -4.07 -8.74
CA LEU A 48 21.04 -4.08 -8.40
C LEU A 48 21.88 -3.18 -9.31
N ILE A 49 21.60 -3.19 -10.64
CA ILE A 49 22.29 -2.28 -11.58
C ILE A 49 22.01 -0.81 -11.22
N LYS A 50 20.75 -0.46 -10.95
CA LYS A 50 20.37 0.93 -10.61
C LYS A 50 20.90 1.39 -9.26
N GLU A 51 21.04 0.48 -8.33
CA GLU A 51 21.56 0.71 -6.97
C GLU A 51 23.09 0.75 -6.94
N GLY A 52 23.77 0.49 -8.09
CA GLY A 52 25.22 0.58 -8.21
C GLY A 52 25.98 -0.68 -7.79
N HIS A 53 25.27 -1.80 -7.56
CA HIS A 53 25.85 -3.09 -7.18
C HIS A 53 26.40 -3.93 -8.33
N VAL A 54 26.54 -3.33 -9.52
CA VAL A 54 27.07 -4.04 -10.69
C VAL A 54 28.27 -3.30 -11.27
N THR A 55 29.37 -4.01 -11.46
CA THR A 55 30.57 -3.50 -12.11
C THR A 55 30.91 -4.33 -13.34
N GLN A 56 31.43 -3.69 -14.39
CA GLN A 56 32.05 -4.39 -15.52
C GLN A 56 33.56 -4.41 -15.34
N HIS A 57 34.18 -5.54 -15.65
CA HIS A 57 35.63 -5.73 -15.60
C HIS A 57 36.14 -6.02 -17.00
N ARG A 58 37.07 -5.21 -17.47
CA ARG A 58 37.75 -5.36 -18.78
C ARG A 58 39.23 -5.00 -18.67
N GLY A 59 40.12 -5.93 -18.98
CA GLY A 59 41.57 -5.66 -18.99
C GLY A 59 42.10 -5.18 -17.63
N GLY A 60 41.53 -5.64 -16.52
CA GLY A 60 41.94 -5.25 -15.16
C GLY A 60 41.27 -3.98 -14.63
N ALA A 61 40.51 -3.24 -15.45
CA ALA A 61 39.75 -2.07 -15.00
C ALA A 61 38.32 -2.44 -14.59
N ALA A 62 37.86 -1.95 -13.44
CA ALA A 62 36.50 -2.10 -12.95
C ALA A 62 35.71 -0.79 -13.14
N THR A 63 34.55 -0.85 -13.77
CA THR A 63 33.69 0.31 -14.02
C THR A 63 32.27 0.06 -13.56
N PRO A 64 31.67 0.90 -12.66
CA PRO A 64 30.30 0.75 -12.22
C PRO A 64 29.29 0.87 -13.37
N GLN A 65 28.21 0.10 -13.29
CA GLN A 65 27.13 0.10 -14.25
C GLN A 65 25.82 0.52 -13.59
N ALA A 66 25.14 1.53 -14.14
CA ALA A 66 23.89 2.06 -13.62
C ALA A 66 22.72 1.97 -14.64
N ASP A 67 23.01 1.65 -15.91
CA ASP A 67 21.96 1.50 -16.93
C ASP A 67 21.62 0.03 -17.21
N PRO A 68 20.45 -0.46 -16.78
CA PRO A 68 19.99 -1.82 -17.05
C PRO A 68 19.80 -2.15 -18.55
N ARG A 69 19.73 -1.13 -19.40
CA ARG A 69 19.53 -1.29 -20.84
C ARG A 69 20.84 -1.33 -21.61
N LYS A 70 21.96 -1.08 -20.94
CA LYS A 70 23.28 -1.12 -21.58
C LYS A 70 23.46 -2.42 -22.36
N ALA A 71 23.96 -2.34 -23.59
CA ALA A 71 24.32 -3.48 -24.39
C ALA A 71 25.56 -4.18 -23.80
N VAL A 72 25.48 -5.49 -23.69
CA VAL A 72 26.59 -6.34 -23.22
C VAL A 72 27.66 -6.46 -24.33
N GLU A 73 28.92 -6.41 -23.93
CA GLU A 73 30.07 -6.54 -24.82
C GLU A 73 30.78 -7.89 -24.58
N PRO A 74 31.13 -8.65 -25.62
CA PRO A 74 31.90 -9.88 -25.50
C PRO A 74 33.26 -9.68 -24.80
N GLY A 75 33.67 -10.68 -24.02
CA GLY A 75 34.93 -10.63 -23.29
C GLY A 75 34.92 -9.76 -22.02
N VAL A 76 33.76 -9.17 -21.66
CA VAL A 76 33.60 -8.40 -20.45
C VAL A 76 33.01 -9.29 -19.35
N THR A 77 33.59 -9.25 -18.16
CA THR A 77 33.02 -9.89 -16.96
C THR A 77 32.20 -8.85 -16.19
N TYR A 78 30.96 -9.19 -15.92
CA TYR A 78 30.08 -8.40 -15.06
C TYR A 78 30.03 -9.02 -13.67
N VAL A 79 30.41 -8.25 -12.66
CA VAL A 79 30.41 -8.65 -11.26
C VAL A 79 29.23 -7.99 -10.57
N VAL A 80 28.47 -8.80 -9.87
CA VAL A 80 27.31 -8.37 -9.09
C VAL A 80 27.62 -8.55 -7.61
N ASP A 81 27.71 -7.43 -6.89
CA ASP A 81 27.82 -7.42 -5.46
C ASP A 81 26.40 -7.58 -4.86
N MET A 82 26.17 -8.74 -4.24
CA MET A 82 24.89 -9.03 -3.61
C MET A 82 24.86 -8.44 -2.21
N PRO A 83 24.08 -7.39 -1.97
CA PRO A 83 23.87 -6.93 -0.61
C PRO A 83 23.26 -8.08 0.21
N PRO A 84 23.58 -8.15 1.52
CA PRO A 84 22.99 -9.15 2.39
C PRO A 84 21.46 -9.09 2.28
N PRO A 85 20.78 -10.24 2.35
CA PRO A 85 19.33 -10.24 2.34
C PRO A 85 18.85 -9.34 3.49
N VAL A 86 17.99 -8.37 3.15
CA VAL A 86 17.31 -7.58 4.19
C VAL A 86 16.54 -8.58 5.05
N PRO A 87 16.68 -8.56 6.39
CA PRO A 87 15.97 -9.48 7.26
C PRO A 87 14.49 -9.48 6.88
N ALA A 88 13.92 -10.63 6.60
CA ALA A 88 12.50 -10.77 6.29
C ALA A 88 11.62 -10.46 7.53
N THR A 89 12.23 -10.43 8.70
CA THR A 89 11.57 -10.15 9.98
C THR A 89 11.60 -8.64 10.24
N PRO A 90 10.43 -8.00 10.36
CA PRO A 90 10.36 -6.59 10.75
C PRO A 90 11.00 -6.37 12.12
N GLU A 91 11.74 -5.28 12.27
CA GLU A 91 12.32 -4.89 13.55
C GLU A 91 11.37 -3.98 14.33
N PRO A 92 11.34 -4.05 15.69
CA PRO A 92 10.59 -3.13 16.51
C PRO A 92 11.10 -1.69 16.36
N GLU A 93 10.19 -0.72 16.22
CA GLU A 93 10.53 0.70 16.18
C GLU A 93 9.63 1.48 17.13
N ASP A 94 10.18 2.41 17.91
CA ASP A 94 9.45 3.28 18.82
C ASP A 94 8.71 4.38 18.03
N ILE A 95 7.56 4.02 17.48
CA ILE A 95 6.67 4.89 16.74
C ILE A 95 5.38 5.03 17.52
N PRO A 96 4.94 6.26 17.88
CA PRO A 96 3.70 6.47 18.61
C PRO A 96 2.47 5.92 17.87
N LEU A 97 1.59 5.22 18.60
CA LEU A 97 0.33 4.70 18.11
C LEU A 97 -0.84 5.45 18.74
N ASP A 98 -1.80 5.87 17.92
CA ASP A 98 -3.09 6.39 18.38
C ASP A 98 -4.04 5.20 18.61
N ILE A 99 -4.08 4.71 19.86
CA ILE A 99 -4.82 3.52 20.28
C ILE A 99 -6.24 3.92 20.63
N LEU A 100 -7.22 3.35 19.94
CA LEU A 100 -8.65 3.58 20.15
C LEU A 100 -9.26 2.57 21.14
N PHE A 101 -8.75 1.34 21.13
CA PHE A 101 -9.13 0.26 22.04
C PHE A 101 -8.01 -0.76 22.11
N GLU A 102 -7.78 -1.33 23.27
CA GLU A 102 -6.83 -2.44 23.45
C GLU A 102 -7.26 -3.33 24.61
N ASP A 103 -7.14 -4.64 24.41
CA ASP A 103 -7.25 -5.67 25.44
C ASP A 103 -6.14 -6.72 25.34
N GLU A 104 -6.30 -7.88 25.96
CA GLU A 104 -5.32 -8.98 25.89
C GLU A 104 -5.23 -9.60 24.49
N HIS A 105 -6.28 -9.49 23.67
CA HIS A 105 -6.46 -10.27 22.44
C HIS A 105 -6.27 -9.47 21.16
N LEU A 106 -6.63 -8.20 21.17
CA LEU A 106 -6.58 -7.33 19.99
C LEU A 106 -6.33 -5.86 20.35
N ILE A 107 -5.92 -5.09 19.35
CA ILE A 107 -5.74 -3.64 19.42
C ILE A 107 -6.39 -2.98 18.20
N LEU A 108 -7.16 -1.91 18.42
CA LEU A 108 -7.67 -1.03 17.38
C LEU A 108 -6.94 0.30 17.42
N ILE A 109 -6.49 0.74 16.28
CA ILE A 109 -5.70 1.97 16.15
C ILE A 109 -6.31 2.90 15.12
N ASN A 110 -6.12 4.20 15.31
CA ASN A 110 -6.34 5.22 14.30
C ASN A 110 -5.05 5.39 13.49
N LYS A 111 -4.91 4.67 12.38
CA LYS A 111 -3.70 4.73 11.56
C LYS A 111 -3.53 6.10 10.89
N PRO A 112 -2.41 6.79 11.05
CA PRO A 112 -2.15 8.05 10.35
C PRO A 112 -1.92 7.84 8.84
N ALA A 113 -2.01 8.91 8.06
CA ALA A 113 -1.54 8.95 6.69
C ALA A 113 -0.01 8.82 6.62
N GLY A 114 0.52 8.28 5.53
CA GLY A 114 1.96 8.10 5.31
C GLY A 114 2.54 6.83 5.92
N MET A 115 1.81 6.15 6.81
CA MET A 115 2.24 4.89 7.43
C MET A 115 1.75 3.68 6.64
N ALA A 116 2.66 2.87 6.10
CA ALA A 116 2.32 1.56 5.53
C ALA A 116 1.96 0.57 6.64
N VAL A 117 1.05 -0.37 6.37
CA VAL A 117 0.65 -1.36 7.38
C VAL A 117 1.77 -2.36 7.66
N HIS A 118 2.47 -2.85 6.64
CA HIS A 118 3.54 -3.84 6.77
C HIS A 118 4.70 -3.52 5.82
N PRO A 119 5.91 -4.02 6.12
CA PRO A 119 7.06 -3.86 5.24
C PRO A 119 6.82 -4.40 3.84
N ALA A 120 7.36 -3.71 2.86
CA ALA A 120 7.28 -4.07 1.45
C ALA A 120 8.49 -3.48 0.70
N PRO A 121 8.84 -3.96 -0.51
CA PRO A 121 9.90 -3.38 -1.31
C PRO A 121 9.77 -1.86 -1.43
N GLY A 122 10.77 -1.14 -0.93
CA GLY A 122 10.81 0.33 -0.86
C GLY A 122 10.23 0.95 0.43
N THR A 123 9.77 0.14 1.40
CA THR A 123 9.30 0.60 2.72
C THR A 123 9.50 -0.52 3.73
N TRP A 124 10.73 -0.67 4.24
CA TRP A 124 11.09 -1.73 5.18
C TRP A 124 10.96 -1.31 6.64
N GLN A 125 10.97 -0.01 6.91
CA GLN A 125 10.92 0.62 8.21
C GLN A 125 9.78 1.64 8.26
N GLY A 126 9.44 2.12 9.46
CA GLY A 126 8.40 3.11 9.66
C GLY A 126 6.99 2.57 9.39
N THR A 127 6.77 1.25 9.48
CA THR A 127 5.47 0.65 9.23
C THR A 127 4.71 0.43 10.53
N LEU A 128 3.40 0.21 10.41
CA LEU A 128 2.58 -0.13 11.57
C LEU A 128 3.08 -1.40 12.28
N VAL A 129 3.52 -2.40 11.52
CA VAL A 129 4.09 -3.63 12.10
C VAL A 129 5.32 -3.33 12.94
N ASN A 130 6.23 -2.43 12.52
CA ASN A 130 7.39 -2.03 13.32
C ASN A 130 6.96 -1.39 14.65
N ALA A 131 5.98 -0.47 14.60
CA ALA A 131 5.42 0.17 15.79
C ALA A 131 4.74 -0.82 16.74
N LEU A 132 3.94 -1.74 16.20
CA LEU A 132 3.26 -2.78 16.98
C LEU A 132 4.22 -3.77 17.63
N LEU A 133 5.28 -4.16 16.95
CA LEU A 133 6.33 -5.01 17.52
C LEU A 133 6.99 -4.34 18.73
N HIS A 134 7.22 -3.04 18.69
CA HIS A 134 7.73 -2.28 19.82
C HIS A 134 6.68 -2.21 20.95
N HIS A 135 5.46 -1.80 20.66
CA HIS A 135 4.38 -1.67 21.61
C HIS A 135 4.06 -2.99 22.34
N CYS A 136 3.98 -4.10 21.61
CA CYS A 136 3.69 -5.42 22.14
C CYS A 136 4.95 -6.19 22.59
N GLN A 137 6.11 -5.55 22.69
CA GLN A 137 7.39 -6.16 23.11
C GLN A 137 7.73 -7.45 22.35
N GLY A 138 7.44 -7.47 21.06
CA GLY A 138 7.65 -8.62 20.18
C GLY A 138 6.62 -9.75 20.30
N ALA A 139 5.64 -9.64 21.19
CA ALA A 139 4.64 -10.67 21.48
C ALA A 139 3.42 -10.56 20.53
N LEU A 140 3.63 -10.59 19.23
CA LEU A 140 2.54 -10.66 18.25
C LEU A 140 2.47 -12.06 17.62
N PRO A 141 1.26 -12.60 17.35
CA PRO A 141 1.12 -13.88 16.70
C PRO A 141 1.73 -13.86 15.29
N GLY A 142 2.71 -14.73 15.08
CA GLY A 142 3.44 -14.87 13.82
C GLY A 142 2.86 -15.92 12.90
N ILE A 143 1.58 -15.86 12.60
CA ILE A 143 0.96 -16.83 11.68
C ILE A 143 1.39 -16.51 10.25
N GLY A 144 2.08 -17.46 9.60
CA GLY A 144 2.52 -17.36 8.21
C GLY A 144 3.95 -16.84 7.99
N GLY A 145 4.88 -17.10 8.94
CA GLY A 145 6.31 -16.91 8.70
C GLY A 145 6.88 -15.55 9.13
N GLY A 146 6.28 -14.87 10.10
CA GLY A 146 6.89 -13.69 10.73
C GLY A 146 6.82 -12.37 9.97
N GLU A 147 6.41 -12.36 8.70
CA GLU A 147 6.42 -11.14 7.87
C GLU A 147 5.26 -10.16 8.19
N ARG A 148 4.16 -10.64 8.79
CA ARG A 148 2.94 -9.86 9.04
C ARG A 148 2.32 -10.17 10.40
N PRO A 149 3.06 -10.01 11.49
CA PRO A 149 2.57 -10.40 12.81
C PRO A 149 1.27 -9.64 13.15
N GLY A 150 0.22 -10.40 13.51
CA GLY A 150 -1.06 -9.89 13.95
C GLY A 150 -1.96 -9.24 12.88
N ILE A 151 -1.49 -9.05 11.66
CA ILE A 151 -2.22 -8.33 10.61
C ILE A 151 -3.24 -9.23 9.92
N VAL A 152 -4.52 -8.89 10.05
CA VAL A 152 -5.65 -9.60 9.43
C VAL A 152 -6.26 -8.85 8.25
N HIS A 153 -6.08 -7.54 8.19
CA HIS A 153 -6.49 -6.70 7.05
C HIS A 153 -5.56 -5.50 6.88
N ARG A 154 -5.81 -4.71 5.86
CA ARG A 154 -5.00 -3.52 5.58
C ARG A 154 -5.82 -2.38 4.98
N ILE A 155 -5.36 -1.17 5.22
CA ILE A 155 -5.73 0.04 4.48
C ILE A 155 -4.49 0.58 3.76
N ASP A 156 -4.67 1.42 2.75
CA ASP A 156 -3.55 1.97 1.97
C ASP A 156 -2.65 2.87 2.83
N LYS A 157 -1.39 3.04 2.44
CA LYS A 157 -0.39 3.86 3.15
C LYS A 157 -0.93 5.24 3.54
N ASP A 158 -1.60 5.91 2.60
CA ASP A 158 -2.08 7.28 2.78
C ASP A 158 -3.58 7.35 3.14
N THR A 159 -4.22 6.22 3.42
CA THR A 159 -5.56 6.15 4.00
C THR A 159 -5.45 6.18 5.52
N THR A 160 -6.23 7.04 6.16
CA THR A 160 -6.30 7.18 7.62
C THR A 160 -7.42 6.35 8.22
N GLY A 161 -7.43 6.15 9.54
CA GLY A 161 -8.57 5.64 10.29
C GLY A 161 -8.41 4.28 10.91
N VAL A 162 -9.52 3.69 11.32
CA VAL A 162 -9.57 2.51 12.18
C VAL A 162 -8.98 1.27 11.49
N LEU A 163 -8.08 0.60 12.19
CA LEU A 163 -7.51 -0.69 11.81
C LEU A 163 -7.40 -1.60 13.04
N VAL A 164 -7.81 -2.87 12.91
CA VAL A 164 -7.70 -3.88 13.97
C VAL A 164 -6.51 -4.80 13.73
N VAL A 165 -5.81 -5.14 14.80
CA VAL A 165 -4.67 -6.07 14.80
C VAL A 165 -4.88 -7.09 15.91
N ALA A 166 -4.57 -8.34 15.65
CA ALA A 166 -4.62 -9.42 16.61
C ALA A 166 -3.35 -9.45 17.47
N LYS A 167 -3.51 -9.62 18.79
CA LYS A 167 -2.41 -9.83 19.75
C LYS A 167 -2.25 -11.32 20.11
N THR A 168 -3.26 -12.15 19.86
CA THR A 168 -3.24 -13.59 20.14
C THR A 168 -3.63 -14.40 18.89
N GLU A 169 -3.22 -15.67 18.84
CA GLU A 169 -3.60 -16.56 17.73
C GLU A 169 -5.10 -16.80 17.63
N ALA A 170 -5.79 -16.90 18.78
CA ALA A 170 -7.22 -17.07 18.82
C ALA A 170 -7.94 -15.84 18.18
N ALA A 171 -7.50 -14.63 18.53
CA ALA A 171 -8.02 -13.42 17.92
C ALA A 171 -7.66 -13.31 16.42
N HIS A 172 -6.45 -13.70 16.03
CA HIS A 172 -6.03 -13.69 14.64
C HIS A 172 -6.90 -14.61 13.77
N LYS A 173 -7.12 -15.85 14.24
CA LYS A 173 -7.98 -16.81 13.56
C LYS A 173 -9.41 -16.28 13.43
N GLY A 174 -10.01 -15.84 14.55
CA GLY A 174 -11.39 -15.37 14.54
C GLY A 174 -11.60 -14.09 13.73
N LEU A 175 -10.68 -13.11 13.82
CA LEU A 175 -10.74 -11.93 12.95
C LEU A 175 -10.57 -12.31 11.47
N SER A 176 -9.67 -13.22 11.14
CA SER A 176 -9.49 -13.68 9.76
C SER A 176 -10.77 -14.33 9.20
N GLU A 177 -11.48 -15.11 10.02
CA GLU A 177 -12.78 -15.68 9.68
C GLU A 177 -13.84 -14.59 9.43
N LEU A 178 -13.95 -13.58 10.32
CA LEU A 178 -14.88 -12.46 10.17
C LEU A 178 -14.62 -11.67 8.87
N PHE A 179 -13.33 -11.44 8.52
CA PHE A 179 -12.99 -10.80 7.23
C PHE A 179 -13.30 -11.69 6.03
N ALA A 180 -13.13 -13.00 6.13
CA ALA A 180 -13.39 -13.96 5.06
C ALA A 180 -14.89 -14.15 4.81
N THR A 181 -15.71 -14.18 5.85
CA THR A 181 -17.17 -14.30 5.78
C THR A 181 -17.88 -12.98 5.59
N HIS A 182 -17.13 -11.85 5.60
CA HIS A 182 -17.68 -10.50 5.52
C HIS A 182 -18.59 -10.09 6.69
N ASP A 183 -18.47 -10.77 7.82
CA ASP A 183 -19.20 -10.47 9.07
C ASP A 183 -18.47 -9.40 9.90
N ILE A 184 -18.11 -8.33 9.23
CA ILE A 184 -17.41 -7.19 9.80
C ILE A 184 -17.86 -5.90 9.09
N GLU A 185 -18.38 -4.97 9.87
CA GLU A 185 -18.86 -3.69 9.38
C GLU A 185 -17.67 -2.74 9.15
N ARG A 186 -17.53 -2.22 7.94
CA ARG A 186 -16.45 -1.29 7.56
C ARG A 186 -17.02 -0.09 6.85
N THR A 187 -16.99 1.06 7.53
CA THR A 187 -17.46 2.31 6.94
C THR A 187 -16.29 3.23 6.67
N TYR A 188 -16.24 3.74 5.46
CA TYR A 188 -15.26 4.71 5.02
C TYR A 188 -15.95 6.01 4.61
N LEU A 189 -15.27 7.13 4.85
CA LEU A 189 -15.64 8.43 4.33
C LEU A 189 -14.65 8.86 3.26
N ALA A 190 -15.17 9.30 2.14
CA ALA A 190 -14.39 9.71 0.98
C ALA A 190 -14.84 11.07 0.47
N LEU A 191 -13.90 12.00 0.23
CA LEU A 191 -14.19 13.21 -0.53
C LEU A 191 -13.89 12.96 -2.00
N THR A 192 -14.92 13.16 -2.85
CA THR A 192 -14.82 12.88 -4.28
C THR A 192 -14.94 14.14 -5.13
N ARG A 193 -14.35 14.10 -6.32
CA ARG A 193 -14.62 15.07 -7.40
C ARG A 193 -15.94 14.75 -8.05
N GLY A 194 -16.89 15.66 -7.96
CA GLY A 194 -18.26 15.38 -8.37
C GLY A 194 -19.00 14.50 -7.37
N SER A 195 -20.25 14.19 -7.68
CA SER A 195 -21.10 13.27 -6.94
C SER A 195 -21.52 12.13 -7.84
N PRO A 196 -21.58 10.87 -7.34
CA PRO A 196 -22.07 9.76 -8.13
C PRO A 196 -23.56 9.95 -8.47
N ARG A 197 -23.98 9.37 -9.58
CA ARG A 197 -25.37 9.33 -10.01
C ARG A 197 -25.77 7.91 -10.36
N PRO A 198 -26.69 7.32 -9.61
CA PRO A 198 -27.48 7.89 -8.49
C PRO A 198 -26.61 8.21 -7.26
N SER A 199 -27.14 9.01 -6.33
CA SER A 199 -26.43 9.42 -5.09
C SER A 199 -26.27 8.29 -4.06
N VAL A 200 -27.02 7.20 -4.23
CA VAL A 200 -26.96 5.96 -3.45
C VAL A 200 -26.88 4.80 -4.42
N GLY A 201 -26.04 3.82 -4.14
CA GLY A 201 -25.95 2.64 -5.00
C GLY A 201 -24.88 1.65 -4.54
N THR A 202 -24.67 0.66 -5.39
CA THR A 202 -23.67 -0.39 -5.20
C THR A 202 -22.84 -0.54 -6.46
N VAL A 203 -21.52 -0.59 -6.30
CA VAL A 203 -20.62 -1.03 -7.36
C VAL A 203 -20.23 -2.46 -7.06
N SER A 204 -20.64 -3.38 -7.94
CA SER A 204 -20.25 -4.78 -7.94
C SER A 204 -19.48 -5.03 -9.24
N SER A 205 -18.21 -5.42 -9.13
CA SER A 205 -17.33 -5.60 -10.29
C SER A 205 -16.15 -6.52 -9.95
N GLU A 206 -15.36 -6.86 -10.93
CA GLU A 206 -14.06 -7.48 -10.70
C GLU A 206 -12.94 -6.46 -10.78
N ILE A 207 -11.95 -6.61 -9.87
CA ILE A 207 -10.77 -5.74 -9.79
C ILE A 207 -9.52 -6.57 -10.01
N ALA A 208 -8.69 -6.14 -10.96
CA ALA A 208 -7.36 -6.69 -11.23
C ALA A 208 -6.32 -5.57 -11.42
N ARG A 209 -5.05 -5.96 -11.62
CA ARG A 209 -4.02 -5.00 -12.06
C ARG A 209 -4.36 -4.47 -13.44
N SER A 210 -4.24 -3.16 -13.61
CA SER A 210 -4.47 -2.52 -14.90
C SER A 210 -3.50 -3.09 -15.96
N PRO A 211 -4.01 -3.50 -17.12
CA PRO A 211 -3.15 -3.98 -18.22
C PRO A 211 -2.24 -2.87 -18.76
N ASN A 212 -2.66 -1.62 -18.67
CA ASN A 212 -1.96 -0.46 -19.20
C ASN A 212 -0.97 0.19 -18.23
N ASP A 213 -1.18 0.00 -16.91
CA ASP A 213 -0.33 0.60 -15.87
C ASP A 213 -0.24 -0.33 -14.65
N ARG A 214 0.87 -1.04 -14.51
CA ARG A 214 1.11 -2.00 -13.42
C ARG A 214 1.07 -1.40 -12.01
N LYS A 215 1.10 -0.09 -11.86
CA LYS A 215 0.95 0.60 -10.57
C LYS A 215 -0.51 0.79 -10.17
N LYS A 216 -1.45 0.58 -11.11
CA LYS A 216 -2.89 0.77 -10.91
C LYS A 216 -3.63 -0.56 -10.83
N MET A 217 -4.74 -0.51 -10.10
CA MET A 217 -5.82 -1.49 -10.20
C MET A 217 -6.88 -0.92 -11.13
N ALA A 218 -7.70 -1.78 -11.73
CA ALA A 218 -8.80 -1.38 -12.61
C ALA A 218 -9.98 -2.32 -12.45
N VAL A 219 -11.17 -1.84 -12.75
CA VAL A 219 -12.33 -2.70 -13.03
C VAL A 219 -12.04 -3.41 -14.35
N VAL A 220 -12.22 -4.72 -14.33
CA VAL A 220 -11.98 -5.61 -15.47
C VAL A 220 -13.24 -6.42 -15.77
N PRO A 221 -13.34 -7.05 -16.97
CA PRO A 221 -14.44 -7.96 -17.27
C PRO A 221 -14.55 -9.12 -16.28
N ASP A 222 -15.73 -9.71 -16.19
CA ASP A 222 -15.99 -10.87 -15.33
C ASP A 222 -15.07 -12.05 -15.74
N GLY A 223 -14.46 -12.67 -14.74
CA GLY A 223 -13.48 -13.74 -14.90
C GLY A 223 -12.01 -13.31 -14.97
N ASP A 224 -11.73 -12.01 -15.14
CA ASP A 224 -10.37 -11.48 -15.28
C ASP A 224 -9.78 -10.93 -13.97
N GLY A 225 -10.57 -10.90 -12.89
CA GLY A 225 -10.17 -10.28 -11.64
C GLY A 225 -10.65 -10.98 -10.38
N ARG A 226 -10.80 -10.19 -9.34
CA ARG A 226 -11.36 -10.63 -8.04
C ARG A 226 -12.59 -9.82 -7.73
N HIS A 227 -13.67 -10.50 -7.38
CA HIS A 227 -14.94 -9.88 -7.04
C HIS A 227 -14.80 -8.82 -5.94
N ALA A 228 -15.44 -7.67 -6.15
CA ALA A 228 -15.37 -6.51 -5.29
C ALA A 228 -16.72 -5.81 -5.21
N VAL A 229 -17.22 -5.57 -3.98
CA VAL A 229 -18.51 -4.92 -3.73
C VAL A 229 -18.32 -3.73 -2.79
N THR A 230 -18.81 -2.57 -3.23
CA THR A 230 -18.81 -1.32 -2.45
C THR A 230 -20.21 -0.69 -2.52
N HIS A 231 -20.87 -0.58 -1.39
CA HIS A 231 -22.08 0.24 -1.25
C HIS A 231 -21.68 1.68 -0.99
N TYR A 232 -22.33 2.63 -1.63
CA TYR A 232 -22.02 4.05 -1.45
C TYR A 232 -23.27 4.90 -1.27
N LYS A 233 -23.12 5.97 -0.51
CA LYS A 233 -24.15 6.99 -0.30
C LYS A 233 -23.50 8.37 -0.23
N ALA A 234 -23.94 9.30 -1.07
CA ALA A 234 -23.57 10.70 -0.94
C ALA A 234 -24.25 11.29 0.30
N LEU A 235 -23.47 11.66 1.30
CA LEU A 235 -23.95 12.29 2.53
C LEU A 235 -24.18 13.79 2.32
N GLU A 236 -23.24 14.43 1.64
CA GLU A 236 -23.24 15.86 1.39
C GLU A 236 -22.64 16.18 0.02
N THR A 237 -23.08 17.24 -0.61
CA THR A 237 -22.57 17.69 -1.92
C THR A 237 -22.20 19.16 -1.89
N PHE A 238 -21.09 19.50 -2.57
CA PHE A 238 -20.48 20.84 -2.50
C PHE A 238 -20.35 21.45 -3.91
N GLY A 239 -20.65 22.74 -4.01
CA GLY A 239 -20.46 23.56 -5.21
C GLY A 239 -21.28 23.05 -6.42
N GLU A 240 -21.71 23.95 -7.27
CA GLU A 240 -22.36 23.62 -8.53
C GLU A 240 -21.39 23.78 -9.70
N ILE A 241 -21.37 22.80 -10.64
CA ILE A 241 -20.62 22.90 -11.89
C ILE A 241 -21.51 23.35 -13.03
N SER A 242 -22.79 23.01 -12.97
CA SER A 242 -23.79 23.38 -13.99
C SER A 242 -25.16 23.48 -13.34
N LYS A 243 -25.85 24.60 -13.59
CA LYS A 243 -27.24 24.81 -13.15
C LYS A 243 -28.22 23.90 -13.91
N VAL A 244 -27.92 23.61 -15.18
CA VAL A 244 -28.81 22.81 -16.05
C VAL A 244 -28.76 21.33 -15.71
N GLU A 245 -27.59 20.78 -15.37
CA GLU A 245 -27.41 19.37 -15.12
C GLU A 245 -27.31 19.02 -13.62
N ALA A 246 -27.50 19.99 -12.73
CA ALA A 246 -27.35 19.84 -11.27
C ALA A 246 -26.06 19.08 -10.87
N ARG A 247 -24.96 19.28 -11.61
CA ARG A 247 -23.67 18.65 -11.33
C ARG A 247 -23.01 19.33 -10.15
N ARG A 248 -22.50 18.55 -9.22
CA ARG A 248 -21.78 19.01 -8.04
C ARG A 248 -20.27 18.97 -8.27
N ALA A 249 -19.55 19.89 -7.64
CA ALA A 249 -18.09 19.98 -7.73
C ALA A 249 -17.39 18.92 -6.91
N ALA A 250 -17.95 18.60 -5.74
CA ALA A 250 -17.45 17.61 -4.82
C ALA A 250 -18.60 16.96 -4.03
N ALA A 251 -18.32 15.84 -3.37
CA ALA A 251 -19.24 15.20 -2.46
C ALA A 251 -18.47 14.48 -1.33
N LEU A 252 -19.08 14.44 -0.15
CA LEU A 252 -18.72 13.51 0.93
C LEU A 252 -19.53 12.23 0.73
N ILE A 253 -18.83 11.12 0.56
CA ILE A 253 -19.41 9.82 0.27
C ILE A 253 -19.11 8.87 1.44
N GLU A 254 -20.16 8.24 1.96
CA GLU A 254 -20.05 7.04 2.80
C GLU A 254 -19.86 5.82 1.89
N CYS A 255 -18.88 4.99 2.18
CA CYS A 255 -18.63 3.73 1.50
C CYS A 255 -18.63 2.59 2.52
N LYS A 256 -19.51 1.58 2.31
CA LYS A 256 -19.53 0.35 3.09
C LYS A 256 -19.01 -0.80 2.24
N LEU A 257 -18.07 -1.57 2.80
CA LEU A 257 -17.36 -2.62 2.08
C LEU A 257 -17.84 -4.01 2.47
N GLU A 258 -18.25 -4.83 1.48
CA GLU A 258 -18.33 -6.28 1.67
C GLU A 258 -16.92 -6.90 1.49
N THR A 259 -16.23 -6.54 0.44
CA THR A 259 -14.88 -7.04 0.11
C THR A 259 -13.79 -6.00 0.41
N GLY A 260 -12.51 -6.42 0.48
CA GLY A 260 -11.36 -5.54 0.74
C GLY A 260 -10.24 -5.71 -0.30
N ARG A 261 -10.49 -5.38 -1.58
CA ARG A 261 -9.46 -5.47 -2.63
C ARG A 261 -8.54 -4.25 -2.59
N THR A 262 -7.32 -4.41 -3.08
CA THR A 262 -6.34 -3.30 -3.18
C THR A 262 -6.95 -2.11 -3.91
N HIS A 263 -6.90 -0.94 -3.28
CA HIS A 263 -7.45 0.32 -3.81
C HIS A 263 -8.94 0.30 -4.14
N GLN A 264 -9.75 -0.61 -3.60
CA GLN A 264 -11.11 -0.89 -4.05
C GLN A 264 -11.99 0.37 -4.13
N ILE A 265 -12.15 1.13 -3.06
CA ILE A 265 -12.97 2.36 -3.06
C ILE A 265 -12.44 3.35 -4.10
N ARG A 266 -11.14 3.52 -4.18
CA ARG A 266 -10.47 4.45 -5.10
C ARG A 266 -10.76 4.09 -6.56
N VAL A 267 -10.72 2.80 -6.89
CA VAL A 267 -11.03 2.27 -8.23
C VAL A 267 -12.52 2.41 -8.52
N HIS A 268 -13.39 2.03 -7.59
CA HIS A 268 -14.84 2.10 -7.78
C HIS A 268 -15.33 3.53 -7.95
N MET A 269 -14.84 4.47 -7.13
CA MET A 269 -15.22 5.89 -7.29
C MET A 269 -14.67 6.47 -8.59
N ALA A 270 -13.48 6.09 -9.02
CA ALA A 270 -12.96 6.49 -10.32
C ALA A 270 -13.76 5.89 -11.48
N HIS A 271 -14.22 4.65 -11.37
CA HIS A 271 -15.11 3.98 -12.34
C HIS A 271 -16.45 4.70 -12.48
N LEU A 272 -17.02 5.19 -11.38
CA LEU A 272 -18.22 6.04 -11.39
C LEU A 272 -17.98 7.47 -11.92
N GLY A 273 -16.75 7.80 -12.32
CA GLY A 273 -16.38 9.15 -12.76
C GLY A 273 -16.17 10.17 -11.63
N CYS A 274 -16.21 9.72 -10.38
CA CYS A 274 -16.11 10.52 -9.15
C CYS A 274 -14.84 10.19 -8.36
N SER A 275 -13.65 10.30 -8.97
CA SER A 275 -12.38 9.97 -8.30
C SER A 275 -12.16 10.79 -7.02
N LEU A 276 -11.44 10.22 -6.05
CA LEU A 276 -11.16 10.87 -4.78
C LEU A 276 -10.31 12.13 -4.98
N ILE A 277 -10.57 13.16 -4.19
CA ILE A 277 -9.76 14.37 -4.14
C ILE A 277 -8.37 13.99 -3.61
N GLY A 278 -7.33 14.60 -4.17
CA GLY A 278 -5.94 14.37 -3.76
C GLY A 278 -5.35 13.02 -4.16
N ASP A 279 -6.13 12.09 -4.75
CA ASP A 279 -5.62 10.77 -5.13
C ASP A 279 -4.55 10.87 -6.25
N PRO A 280 -3.27 10.54 -5.95
CA PRO A 280 -2.19 10.69 -6.92
C PRO A 280 -2.23 9.65 -8.05
N VAL A 281 -3.00 8.56 -7.88
CA VAL A 281 -3.05 7.42 -8.82
C VAL A 281 -4.29 7.48 -9.70
N TYR A 282 -5.48 7.69 -9.11
CA TYR A 282 -6.76 7.66 -9.80
C TYR A 282 -7.38 9.05 -9.98
N GLY A 283 -6.89 10.04 -9.22
CA GLY A 283 -7.31 11.43 -9.37
C GLY A 283 -6.89 12.00 -10.73
N ARG A 284 -7.76 12.77 -11.36
CA ARG A 284 -7.36 13.59 -12.50
C ARG A 284 -6.72 14.87 -11.96
N HIS A 285 -5.52 15.22 -12.42
CA HIS A 285 -4.81 16.46 -12.05
C HIS A 285 -5.50 17.75 -12.50
N ARG A 286 -6.80 17.73 -12.73
CA ARG A 286 -7.58 18.92 -13.07
C ARG A 286 -8.11 19.54 -11.79
N GLY A 287 -7.91 20.84 -11.65
CA GLY A 287 -8.51 21.61 -10.55
C GLY A 287 -10.02 21.36 -10.43
N ILE A 288 -10.57 21.52 -9.23
CA ILE A 288 -12.04 21.49 -9.05
C ILE A 288 -12.57 22.70 -9.81
N LYS A 289 -13.34 22.44 -10.86
CA LYS A 289 -14.10 23.49 -11.55
C LYS A 289 -15.47 23.55 -10.90
N ALA A 290 -15.78 24.65 -10.29
CA ALA A 290 -17.12 24.91 -9.77
C ALA A 290 -17.55 26.34 -10.11
N TYR A 291 -18.82 26.54 -10.28
CA TYR A 291 -19.40 27.87 -10.30
C TYR A 291 -19.65 28.29 -8.85
N GLY A 292 -18.91 29.24 -8.39
CA GLY A 292 -19.04 29.85 -7.07
C GLY A 292 -18.11 31.04 -7.00
N GLN A 293 -18.52 32.03 -6.28
CA GLN A 293 -17.72 33.24 -6.00
C GLN A 293 -17.75 33.48 -4.49
N GLY A 294 -16.64 33.91 -3.95
CA GLY A 294 -16.51 34.35 -2.57
C GLY A 294 -15.48 33.54 -1.77
N ASP A 295 -15.06 34.11 -0.66
CA ASP A 295 -13.93 33.67 0.17
C ASP A 295 -14.05 32.22 0.64
N ALA A 296 -15.25 31.73 0.98
CA ALA A 296 -15.50 30.38 1.41
C ALA A 296 -15.24 29.37 0.28
N PHE A 297 -15.62 29.68 -0.96
CA PHE A 297 -15.40 28.84 -2.12
C PHE A 297 -13.91 28.78 -2.48
N ASP A 298 -13.25 29.93 -2.48
CA ASP A 298 -11.81 30.03 -2.77
C ASP A 298 -10.99 29.32 -1.71
N SER A 299 -11.38 29.38 -0.44
CA SER A 299 -10.78 28.63 0.67
C SER A 299 -10.92 27.13 0.50
N ALA A 300 -12.14 26.62 0.23
CA ALA A 300 -12.39 25.19 0.01
C ALA A 300 -11.62 24.65 -1.20
N THR A 301 -11.58 25.42 -2.32
CA THR A 301 -10.81 25.03 -3.51
C THR A 301 -9.30 25.02 -3.23
N SER A 302 -8.81 25.96 -2.44
CA SER A 302 -7.41 26.04 -2.01
C SER A 302 -7.04 24.83 -1.13
N LEU A 303 -7.88 24.47 -0.15
CA LEU A 303 -7.68 23.30 0.72
C LEU A 303 -7.68 22.01 -0.10
N ALA A 304 -8.64 21.83 -1.00
CA ALA A 304 -8.69 20.66 -1.87
C ALA A 304 -7.46 20.53 -2.79
N ARG A 305 -6.82 21.63 -3.18
CA ARG A 305 -5.55 21.65 -3.94
C ARG A 305 -4.35 21.27 -3.09
N LYS A 306 -4.37 21.56 -1.79
CA LYS A 306 -3.30 21.23 -0.85
C LYS A 306 -3.30 19.75 -0.45
N LEU A 307 -4.42 19.04 -0.62
CA LEU A 307 -4.51 17.63 -0.29
C LEU A 307 -3.71 16.80 -1.31
N THR A 308 -2.60 16.20 -0.88
CA THR A 308 -1.65 15.45 -1.72
C THR A 308 -1.82 13.93 -1.60
N ARG A 309 -2.80 13.47 -0.82
CA ARG A 309 -3.16 12.07 -0.62
C ARG A 309 -4.62 11.85 -1.01
N GLN A 310 -5.02 10.57 -1.23
CA GLN A 310 -6.44 10.26 -1.39
C GLN A 310 -7.22 10.71 -0.15
N ALA A 311 -8.26 11.51 -0.34
CA ALA A 311 -9.22 11.88 0.68
C ALA A 311 -10.09 10.67 1.03
N LEU A 312 -9.52 9.74 1.79
CA LEU A 312 -10.13 8.48 2.23
C LEU A 312 -9.78 8.21 3.68
N HIS A 313 -10.82 7.89 4.46
CA HIS A 313 -10.73 7.65 5.88
C HIS A 313 -11.57 6.44 6.28
N ALA A 314 -10.99 5.46 6.96
CA ALA A 314 -11.69 4.34 7.58
C ALA A 314 -12.36 4.83 8.86
N ALA A 315 -13.59 5.32 8.74
CA ALA A 315 -14.28 6.05 9.81
C ALA A 315 -14.77 5.14 10.93
N SER A 316 -15.21 3.92 10.62
CA SER A 316 -15.65 2.98 11.66
C SER A 316 -15.37 1.53 11.29
N LEU A 317 -15.22 0.72 12.34
CA LEU A 317 -15.08 -0.73 12.29
C LEU A 317 -15.95 -1.36 13.37
N GLY A 318 -16.85 -2.28 12.97
CA GLY A 318 -17.76 -2.97 13.86
C GLY A 318 -17.72 -4.49 13.67
N PHE A 319 -17.65 -5.25 14.77
CA PHE A 319 -17.62 -6.71 14.75
C PHE A 319 -17.91 -7.29 16.14
N PHE A 320 -18.20 -8.59 16.20
CA PHE A 320 -18.20 -9.31 17.48
C PHE A 320 -16.78 -9.74 17.82
N HIS A 321 -16.34 -9.41 19.03
CA HIS A 321 -15.01 -9.77 19.50
C HIS A 321 -14.80 -11.28 19.41
N PRO A 322 -13.73 -11.77 18.73
CA PRO A 322 -13.61 -13.20 18.42
C PRO A 322 -13.48 -14.12 19.64
N VAL A 323 -13.02 -13.58 20.76
CA VAL A 323 -12.82 -14.33 22.01
C VAL A 323 -13.95 -14.06 22.99
N THR A 324 -14.21 -12.80 23.37
CA THR A 324 -15.21 -12.44 24.39
C THR A 324 -16.64 -12.48 23.88
N ARG A 325 -16.85 -12.42 22.55
CA ARG A 325 -18.14 -12.35 21.88
C ARG A 325 -18.93 -11.05 22.12
N GLU A 326 -18.33 -10.08 22.75
CA GLU A 326 -18.92 -8.76 22.90
C GLU A 326 -18.91 -7.99 21.57
N ARG A 327 -19.94 -7.19 21.34
CA ARG A 327 -19.97 -6.33 20.16
C ARG A 327 -19.08 -5.12 20.36
N LEU A 328 -18.10 -4.96 19.48
CA LEU A 328 -17.26 -3.78 19.40
C LEU A 328 -17.70 -2.93 18.19
N MET A 329 -17.83 -1.61 18.43
CA MET A 329 -17.99 -0.60 17.39
C MET A 329 -17.03 0.55 17.74
N VAL A 330 -16.04 0.76 16.91
CA VAL A 330 -15.02 1.80 17.10
C VAL A 330 -15.07 2.76 15.94
N GLU A 331 -15.10 4.05 16.26
CA GLU A 331 -15.20 5.14 15.30
C GLU A 331 -14.09 6.16 15.54
N THR A 332 -13.71 6.86 14.50
CA THR A 332 -12.75 7.97 14.57
C THR A 332 -13.23 9.13 13.71
N PRO A 333 -13.08 10.38 14.18
CA PRO A 333 -13.51 11.55 13.42
C PRO A 333 -12.67 11.74 12.16
N LEU A 334 -13.24 12.48 11.18
CA LEU A 334 -12.49 12.89 10.00
C LEU A 334 -11.17 13.58 10.42
N PRO A 335 -10.05 13.25 9.76
CA PRO A 335 -8.78 13.92 10.01
C PRO A 335 -8.84 15.39 9.57
N ALA A 336 -8.04 16.23 10.21
CA ALA A 336 -8.07 17.69 10.01
C ALA A 336 -7.79 18.17 8.57
N ASP A 337 -7.23 17.31 7.74
CA ASP A 337 -6.97 17.59 6.31
C ASP A 337 -8.14 17.19 5.39
N MET A 338 -9.21 16.60 5.92
CA MET A 338 -10.44 16.25 5.22
C MET A 338 -11.64 17.00 5.79
#